data_43454dca88905bf8edf9836f5df15b01
#
_entry.id   43454dca88905bf8edf9836f5df15b01
#
_cell.length_a   1.000
_cell.length_b   1.000
_cell.length_c   1.000
_cell.angle_alpha   90.00
_cell.angle_beta   90.00
_cell.angle_gamma   90.00
#
_symmetry.space_group_name_H-M   'P 1'
#
loop_
_entity.id
_entity.type
_entity.pdbx_description
1 polymer ?
#
loop_
_entity_poly.entity_id
_entity_poly.type
_entity_poly.pdbx_seq_one_letter_code
_entity_poly.pdbx_strand_id
1 'polypeptide(L)'
;MNDNIKTVSIEIGSAMFARYADLPNTVSHAIAEFIDNALQSYRDNKEAIIADNPDYKFKVIVDINWDDESEKAKEIIISDNAAGLSFNSFKKAFMTAEVPENNLGLNEFGMGMKTAAAWLGNNWSVKTSALDETVERFYNFNLQYVLDNEVRELPYTEKDCELKSHYTEIRITEPTKNSPGEKSLKKIKNELASIYRQSLRAKEMELYVCNEKLEFEEYPILVAPFVKTPNEAPI
;
A
#
# COMPACT_ATOMS: atom_id res chain seq x y z
N MET A 1 -2.79 -46.20 29.38
CA MET A 1 -2.46 -44.87 29.94
C MET A 1 -3.18 -43.84 29.08
N ASN A 2 -4.21 -43.21 29.64
CA ASN A 2 -4.85 -42.10 28.89
C ASN A 2 -3.96 -40.86 29.04
N ASP A 3 -3.24 -40.52 27.97
CA ASP A 3 -2.52 -39.27 27.91
C ASP A 3 -3.53 -38.13 27.99
N ASN A 4 -3.44 -37.34 29.05
CA ASN A 4 -4.30 -36.22 29.33
C ASN A 4 -3.89 -35.06 28.38
N ILE A 5 -4.29 -35.14 27.10
CA ILE A 5 -3.98 -34.14 26.08
C ILE A 5 -4.67 -32.83 26.47
N LYS A 6 -3.86 -31.84 26.82
CA LYS A 6 -4.33 -30.44 27.06
C LYS A 6 -4.14 -29.63 25.79
N THR A 7 -5.08 -28.75 25.54
CA THR A 7 -5.01 -27.79 24.42
C THR A 7 -4.78 -26.40 24.95
N VAL A 8 -4.11 -25.55 24.13
CA VAL A 8 -3.93 -24.13 24.38
C VAL A 8 -4.47 -23.37 23.18
N SER A 9 -5.21 -22.27 23.43
CA SER A 9 -5.67 -21.39 22.34
C SER A 9 -4.48 -20.66 21.72
N ILE A 10 -4.45 -20.60 20.37
CA ILE A 10 -3.49 -19.83 19.57
C ILE A 10 -4.19 -18.70 18.80
N GLU A 11 -5.39 -18.28 19.23
CA GLU A 11 -6.12 -17.19 18.61
C GLU A 11 -5.33 -15.87 18.72
N ILE A 12 -5.21 -15.16 17.59
CA ILE A 12 -4.58 -13.86 17.54
C ILE A 12 -5.63 -12.80 17.86
N GLY A 13 -5.55 -12.23 19.06
CA GLY A 13 -6.44 -11.16 19.48
C GLY A 13 -6.13 -9.80 18.85
N SER A 14 -7.04 -8.83 18.99
CA SER A 14 -6.92 -7.44 18.54
C SER A 14 -5.65 -6.72 19.05
N ALA A 15 -5.09 -7.15 20.19
CA ALA A 15 -3.82 -6.64 20.73
C ALA A 15 -2.62 -6.82 19.80
N MET A 16 -2.70 -7.71 18.79
CA MET A 16 -1.65 -7.88 17.79
C MET A 16 -1.44 -6.60 16.97
N PHE A 17 -2.50 -5.83 16.69
CA PHE A 17 -2.39 -4.58 15.95
C PHE A 17 -1.47 -3.56 16.65
N ALA A 18 -1.46 -3.51 17.99
CA ALA A 18 -0.55 -2.64 18.74
C ALA A 18 0.92 -3.02 18.58
N ARG A 19 1.23 -4.27 18.22
CA ARG A 19 2.60 -4.76 18.01
C ARG A 19 3.12 -4.48 16.62
N TYR A 20 2.27 -4.19 15.65
CA TYR A 20 2.72 -3.90 14.29
C TYR A 20 3.62 -2.67 14.24
N ALA A 21 3.42 -1.65 15.07
CA ALA A 21 4.28 -0.49 15.17
C ALA A 21 5.73 -0.81 15.61
N ASP A 22 5.97 -1.96 16.21
CA ASP A 22 7.29 -2.40 16.68
C ASP A 22 8.04 -3.28 15.67
N LEU A 23 7.40 -3.66 14.57
CA LEU A 23 8.04 -4.46 13.51
C LEU A 23 9.12 -3.64 12.79
N PRO A 24 10.26 -4.28 12.43
CA PRO A 24 11.28 -3.60 11.64
C PRO A 24 10.75 -3.31 10.23
N ASN A 25 10.67 -2.04 9.88
CA ASN A 25 10.22 -1.59 8.56
C ASN A 25 10.83 -0.21 8.24
N THR A 26 10.66 0.27 7.01
CA THR A 26 10.97 1.65 6.60
C THR A 26 9.71 2.32 6.07
N VAL A 27 9.69 3.65 6.10
CA VAL A 27 8.54 4.42 5.58
C VAL A 27 8.26 4.08 4.12
N SER A 28 9.31 3.99 3.31
CA SER A 28 9.17 3.69 1.88
C SER A 28 8.62 2.29 1.62
N HIS A 29 9.03 1.28 2.40
CA HIS A 29 8.48 -0.07 2.28
C HIS A 29 7.05 -0.15 2.81
N ALA A 30 6.73 0.56 3.91
CA ALA A 30 5.35 0.62 4.39
C ALA A 30 4.40 1.29 3.37
N ILE A 31 4.84 2.37 2.71
CA ILE A 31 4.08 2.98 1.61
C ILE A 31 4.01 2.05 0.39
N ALA A 32 5.08 1.32 0.09
CA ALA A 32 5.12 0.38 -1.02
C ALA A 32 4.06 -0.73 -0.90
N GLU A 33 3.72 -1.20 0.29
CA GLU A 33 2.65 -2.20 0.48
C GLU A 33 1.29 -1.75 -0.12
N PHE A 34 0.99 -0.46 -0.05
CA PHE A 34 -0.24 0.08 -0.65
C PHE A 34 -0.11 0.22 -2.17
N ILE A 35 1.06 0.65 -2.64
CA ILE A 35 1.34 0.80 -4.08
C ILE A 35 1.35 -0.58 -4.76
N ASP A 36 1.90 -1.61 -4.10
CA ASP A 36 1.93 -2.98 -4.61
C ASP A 36 0.52 -3.56 -4.75
N ASN A 37 -0.36 -3.30 -3.77
CA ASN A 37 -1.77 -3.68 -3.85
C ASN A 37 -2.48 -3.00 -5.03
N ALA A 38 -2.25 -1.70 -5.23
CA ALA A 38 -2.81 -0.95 -6.34
C ALA A 38 -2.29 -1.46 -7.70
N LEU A 39 -0.98 -1.70 -7.80
CA LEU A 39 -0.34 -2.23 -9.01
C LEU A 39 -0.84 -3.64 -9.35
N GLN A 40 -0.99 -4.51 -8.35
CA GLN A 40 -1.54 -5.85 -8.53
C GLN A 40 -3.00 -5.77 -8.98
N SER A 41 -3.83 -4.96 -8.32
CA SER A 41 -5.23 -4.73 -8.69
C SER A 41 -5.36 -4.24 -10.14
N TYR A 42 -4.49 -3.31 -10.57
CA TYR A 42 -4.46 -2.85 -11.95
C TYR A 42 -4.06 -3.98 -12.92
N ARG A 43 -3.01 -4.74 -12.61
CA ARG A 43 -2.53 -5.83 -13.48
C ARG A 43 -3.57 -6.93 -13.68
N ASP A 44 -4.24 -7.33 -12.59
CA ASP A 44 -5.27 -8.38 -12.61
C ASP A 44 -6.52 -7.96 -13.40
N ASN A 45 -6.79 -6.66 -13.51
CA ASN A 45 -7.98 -6.12 -14.16
C ASN A 45 -7.67 -5.25 -15.40
N LYS A 46 -6.43 -5.24 -15.86
CA LYS A 46 -5.94 -4.34 -16.91
C LYS A 46 -6.77 -4.40 -18.18
N GLU A 47 -7.10 -5.61 -18.65
CA GLU A 47 -7.87 -5.79 -19.88
C GLU A 47 -9.26 -5.16 -19.78
N ALA A 48 -9.94 -5.33 -18.66
CA ALA A 48 -11.26 -4.73 -18.43
C ALA A 48 -11.19 -3.20 -18.32
N ILE A 49 -10.19 -2.68 -17.60
CA ILE A 49 -9.99 -1.21 -17.42
C ILE A 49 -9.71 -0.53 -18.77
N ILE A 50 -8.82 -1.09 -19.59
CA ILE A 50 -8.46 -0.48 -20.88
C ILE A 50 -9.49 -0.72 -21.97
N ALA A 51 -10.35 -1.73 -21.87
CA ALA A 51 -11.43 -1.97 -22.82
C ALA A 51 -12.40 -0.78 -22.90
N ASP A 52 -12.68 -0.15 -21.77
CA ASP A 52 -13.54 1.05 -21.67
C ASP A 52 -12.79 2.35 -22.05
N ASN A 53 -11.48 2.39 -21.82
CA ASN A 53 -10.64 3.56 -22.11
C ASN A 53 -9.22 3.14 -22.52
N PRO A 54 -8.93 2.99 -23.83
CA PRO A 54 -7.61 2.59 -24.32
C PRO A 54 -6.46 3.52 -23.92
N ASP A 55 -6.77 4.81 -23.64
CA ASP A 55 -5.79 5.83 -23.22
C ASP A 55 -5.66 5.91 -21.69
N TYR A 56 -6.19 4.93 -20.98
CA TYR A 56 -6.18 4.90 -19.52
C TYR A 56 -4.76 5.02 -18.95
N LYS A 57 -4.61 5.88 -17.96
CA LYS A 57 -3.36 6.06 -17.21
C LYS A 57 -3.56 5.56 -15.79
N PHE A 58 -2.96 4.43 -15.48
CA PHE A 58 -2.91 3.95 -14.11
C PHE A 58 -2.04 4.88 -13.27
N LYS A 59 -2.58 5.39 -12.17
CA LYS A 59 -1.95 6.36 -11.28
C LYS A 59 -2.03 5.91 -9.85
N VAL A 60 -0.94 6.17 -9.12
CA VAL A 60 -0.91 6.13 -7.67
C VAL A 60 -0.40 7.45 -7.14
N ILE A 61 -1.09 8.03 -6.17
CA ILE A 61 -0.77 9.32 -5.58
C ILE A 61 -0.57 9.11 -4.08
N VAL A 62 0.57 9.55 -3.57
CA VAL A 62 0.91 9.55 -2.15
C VAL A 62 1.05 11.00 -1.70
N ASP A 63 0.12 11.46 -0.87
CA ASP A 63 0.18 12.78 -0.25
C ASP A 63 0.52 12.66 1.22
N ILE A 64 1.44 13.49 1.69
CA ILE A 64 1.84 13.57 3.09
C ILE A 64 1.58 14.98 3.56
N ASN A 65 0.65 15.13 4.48
CA ASN A 65 0.35 16.38 5.15
C ASN A 65 1.19 16.50 6.42
N TRP A 66 1.95 17.58 6.53
CA TRP A 66 2.87 17.82 7.63
C TRP A 66 2.19 18.62 8.74
N ASP A 67 2.66 18.41 9.95
CA ASP A 67 2.35 19.26 11.09
C ASP A 67 3.39 20.38 11.16
N ASP A 68 2.92 21.63 11.20
CA ASP A 68 3.79 22.81 11.09
C ASP A 68 4.73 22.99 12.29
N GLU A 69 4.40 22.44 13.46
CA GLU A 69 5.20 22.57 14.69
C GLU A 69 6.22 21.46 14.81
N SER A 70 5.82 20.22 14.56
CA SER A 70 6.68 19.04 14.76
C SER A 70 7.46 18.63 13.51
N GLU A 71 7.17 19.21 12.35
CA GLU A 71 7.71 18.78 11.04
C GLU A 71 7.50 17.28 10.76
N LYS A 72 6.52 16.65 11.40
CA LYS A 72 6.16 15.24 11.19
C LYS A 72 4.88 15.10 10.37
N ALA A 73 4.74 13.97 9.71
CA ALA A 73 3.50 13.67 9.03
C ALA A 73 2.36 13.58 10.05
N LYS A 74 1.31 14.39 9.88
CA LYS A 74 0.04 14.28 10.62
C LYS A 74 -0.96 13.40 9.92
N GLU A 75 -0.81 13.23 8.60
CA GLU A 75 -1.69 12.44 7.76
C GLU A 75 -0.92 11.97 6.53
N ILE A 76 -1.17 10.72 6.12
CA ILE A 76 -0.69 10.15 4.87
C ILE A 76 -1.90 9.64 4.10
N ILE A 77 -2.03 10.03 2.84
CA ILE A 77 -3.11 9.62 1.95
C ILE A 77 -2.48 8.89 0.77
N ILE A 78 -2.92 7.68 0.51
CA ILE A 78 -2.53 6.92 -0.67
C ILE A 78 -3.79 6.65 -1.48
N SER A 79 -3.82 7.11 -2.72
CA SER A 79 -4.94 6.90 -3.62
C SER A 79 -4.49 6.34 -4.96
N ASP A 80 -5.30 5.47 -5.51
CA ASP A 80 -5.09 4.87 -6.82
C ASP A 80 -6.39 4.86 -7.64
N ASN A 81 -6.24 4.72 -8.94
CA ASN A 81 -7.32 4.51 -9.87
C ASN A 81 -7.29 3.09 -10.48
N ALA A 82 -6.82 2.09 -9.75
CA ALA A 82 -6.89 0.69 -10.14
C ALA A 82 -8.34 0.17 -10.11
N ALA A 83 -8.55 -1.14 -10.06
CA ALA A 83 -9.90 -1.71 -10.09
C ALA A 83 -10.71 -1.52 -8.79
N GLY A 84 -10.13 -0.94 -7.74
CA GLY A 84 -10.75 -0.86 -6.42
C GLY A 84 -10.86 -2.23 -5.72
N LEU A 85 -11.58 -2.29 -4.61
CA LEU A 85 -11.82 -3.51 -3.83
C LEU A 85 -13.27 -3.97 -4.00
N SER A 86 -13.49 -5.09 -4.68
CA SER A 86 -14.80 -5.75 -4.74
C SER A 86 -15.28 -6.14 -3.34
N PHE A 87 -16.56 -6.42 -3.17
CA PHE A 87 -17.10 -6.81 -1.86
C PHE A 87 -16.35 -7.98 -1.21
N ASN A 88 -15.99 -9.00 -1.98
CA ASN A 88 -15.24 -10.14 -1.47
C ASN A 88 -13.79 -9.78 -1.11
N SER A 89 -13.11 -9.00 -1.96
CA SER A 89 -11.76 -8.52 -1.70
C SER A 89 -11.72 -7.56 -0.51
N PHE A 90 -12.74 -6.70 -0.38
CA PHE A 90 -12.91 -5.81 0.75
C PHE A 90 -13.00 -6.57 2.08
N LYS A 91 -13.84 -7.62 2.17
CA LYS A 91 -13.90 -8.48 3.37
C LYS A 91 -12.55 -9.11 3.68
N LYS A 92 -11.92 -9.77 2.71
CA LYS A 92 -10.60 -10.41 2.88
C LYS A 92 -9.52 -9.42 3.32
N ALA A 93 -9.54 -8.19 2.79
CA ALA A 93 -8.59 -7.15 3.16
C ALA A 93 -8.58 -6.82 4.66
N PHE A 94 -9.67 -7.08 5.38
CA PHE A 94 -9.80 -6.81 6.83
C PHE A 94 -9.73 -8.06 7.72
N MET A 95 -9.77 -9.26 7.15
CA MET A 95 -9.59 -10.50 7.93
C MET A 95 -8.10 -10.71 8.25
N THR A 96 -7.79 -11.09 9.48
CA THR A 96 -6.41 -11.28 9.93
C THR A 96 -5.86 -12.59 9.37
N ALA A 97 -4.68 -12.54 8.73
CA ALA A 97 -3.93 -13.70 8.25
C ALA A 97 -4.68 -14.63 7.24
N GLU A 98 -5.65 -14.09 6.49
CA GLU A 98 -6.22 -14.84 5.39
C GLU A 98 -5.28 -14.75 4.17
N VAL A 99 -4.78 -15.90 3.73
CA VAL A 99 -3.89 -15.99 2.57
C VAL A 99 -4.70 -15.78 1.30
N PRO A 100 -4.29 -14.90 0.37
CA PRO A 100 -4.97 -14.72 -0.91
C PRO A 100 -5.04 -16.03 -1.70
N GLU A 101 -6.11 -16.25 -2.45
CA GLU A 101 -6.27 -17.43 -3.33
C GLU A 101 -5.19 -17.49 -4.43
N ASN A 102 -4.67 -16.33 -4.82
CA ASN A 102 -3.58 -16.22 -5.79
C ASN A 102 -2.30 -15.75 -5.09
N ASN A 103 -1.41 -16.69 -4.79
CA ASN A 103 -0.13 -16.44 -4.08
C ASN A 103 1.02 -16.07 -5.03
N LEU A 104 0.75 -15.84 -6.32
CA LEU A 104 1.78 -15.59 -7.34
C LEU A 104 2.08 -14.10 -7.56
N GLY A 105 1.52 -13.21 -6.77
CA GLY A 105 1.64 -11.76 -6.92
C GLY A 105 2.42 -11.06 -5.80
N LEU A 106 2.39 -9.73 -5.83
CA LEU A 106 3.03 -8.84 -4.85
C LEU A 106 2.37 -8.90 -3.46
N ASN A 107 1.18 -9.51 -3.34
CA ASN A 107 0.38 -9.57 -2.12
C ASN A 107 0.36 -10.97 -1.50
N GLU A 108 1.53 -11.56 -1.30
CA GLU A 108 1.72 -12.98 -0.96
C GLU A 108 1.10 -13.40 0.40
N PHE A 109 1.00 -12.50 1.37
CA PHE A 109 0.62 -12.85 2.75
C PHE A 109 -0.69 -12.24 3.25
N GLY A 110 -1.38 -11.38 2.49
CA GLY A 110 -2.65 -10.75 2.88
C GLY A 110 -2.60 -9.87 4.14
N MET A 111 -1.40 -9.59 4.67
CA MET A 111 -1.18 -8.80 5.88
C MET A 111 -0.56 -7.43 5.62
N GLY A 112 0.07 -7.22 4.45
CA GLY A 112 0.90 -6.05 4.16
C GLY A 112 0.21 -4.71 4.43
N MET A 113 -0.97 -4.50 3.87
CA MET A 113 -1.73 -3.26 4.05
C MET A 113 -2.04 -2.96 5.52
N LYS A 114 -2.52 -3.95 6.28
CA LYS A 114 -2.91 -3.77 7.70
C LYS A 114 -1.71 -3.48 8.59
N THR A 115 -0.63 -4.22 8.37
CA THR A 115 0.62 -4.00 9.13
C THR A 115 1.25 -2.67 8.79
N ALA A 116 1.27 -2.28 7.52
CA ALA A 116 1.80 -1.00 7.07
C ALA A 116 0.98 0.17 7.61
N ALA A 117 -0.36 0.09 7.55
CA ALA A 117 -1.25 1.12 8.09
C ALA A 117 -1.04 1.30 9.60
N ALA A 118 -1.10 0.22 10.38
CA ALA A 118 -0.88 0.27 11.83
C ALA A 118 0.58 0.61 12.21
N TRP A 119 1.54 0.37 11.34
CA TRP A 119 2.92 0.79 11.54
C TRP A 119 3.09 2.31 11.41
N LEU A 120 2.34 2.94 10.49
CA LEU A 120 2.39 4.38 10.23
C LEU A 120 1.48 5.20 11.14
N GLY A 121 0.28 4.71 11.47
CA GLY A 121 -0.70 5.45 12.25
C GLY A 121 -1.64 4.56 13.06
N ASN A 122 -2.21 5.13 14.12
CA ASN A 122 -3.16 4.45 15.01
C ASN A 122 -4.61 4.51 14.50
N ASN A 123 -4.87 5.40 13.55
CA ASN A 123 -6.17 5.51 12.91
C ASN A 123 -5.99 5.51 11.39
N TRP A 124 -6.74 4.68 10.69
CA TRP A 124 -6.70 4.62 9.24
C TRP A 124 -8.06 4.22 8.67
N SER A 125 -8.33 4.71 7.49
CA SER A 125 -9.57 4.42 6.77
C SER A 125 -9.30 3.98 5.34
N VAL A 126 -10.23 3.21 4.79
CA VAL A 126 -10.24 2.81 3.38
C VAL A 126 -11.56 3.23 2.79
N LYS A 127 -11.48 3.92 1.67
CA LYS A 127 -12.60 4.30 0.81
C LYS A 127 -12.36 3.71 -0.56
N THR A 128 -13.29 2.95 -1.09
CA THR A 128 -13.10 2.23 -2.34
C THR A 128 -14.39 2.05 -3.11
N SER A 129 -14.30 2.08 -4.43
CA SER A 129 -15.34 1.65 -5.35
C SER A 129 -14.72 0.67 -6.35
N ALA A 130 -15.34 -0.46 -6.56
CA ALA A 130 -14.79 -1.49 -7.42
C ALA A 130 -15.28 -1.34 -8.86
N LEU A 131 -14.44 -1.81 -9.79
CA LEU A 131 -14.80 -1.93 -11.20
C LEU A 131 -16.09 -2.75 -11.31
N ASP A 132 -17.03 -2.28 -12.15
CA ASP A 132 -18.34 -2.89 -12.39
C ASP A 132 -19.30 -2.94 -11.19
N GLU A 133 -19.00 -2.24 -10.09
CA GLU A 133 -19.90 -2.04 -8.97
C GLU A 133 -20.42 -0.59 -8.93
N THR A 134 -21.62 -0.40 -8.41
CA THR A 134 -22.23 0.94 -8.20
C THR A 134 -22.24 1.35 -6.75
N VAL A 135 -21.29 0.83 -5.97
CA VAL A 135 -21.20 1.01 -4.51
C VAL A 135 -19.83 1.46 -4.11
N GLU A 136 -19.75 2.60 -3.42
CA GLU A 136 -18.57 3.06 -2.69
C GLU A 136 -18.65 2.53 -1.27
N ARG A 137 -17.57 1.90 -0.77
CA ARG A 137 -17.46 1.39 0.59
C ARG A 137 -16.47 2.22 1.38
N PHE A 138 -16.83 2.50 2.63
CA PHE A 138 -15.97 3.19 3.57
C PHE A 138 -15.87 2.41 4.87
N TYR A 139 -14.64 2.24 5.33
CA TYR A 139 -14.27 1.58 6.56
C TYR A 139 -13.31 2.47 7.34
N ASN A 140 -13.46 2.52 8.67
CA ASN A 140 -12.54 3.21 9.56
C ASN A 140 -12.06 2.29 10.66
N PHE A 141 -10.74 2.24 10.87
CA PHE A 141 -10.08 1.52 11.94
C PHE A 141 -9.44 2.51 12.90
N ASN A 142 -9.81 2.42 14.17
CA ASN A 142 -9.16 3.16 15.24
C ASN A 142 -8.60 2.16 16.26
N LEU A 143 -7.26 2.15 16.42
CA LEU A 143 -6.56 1.17 17.26
C LEU A 143 -7.02 1.23 18.71
N GLN A 144 -7.17 2.44 19.29
CA GLN A 144 -7.58 2.60 20.68
C GLN A 144 -8.99 2.04 20.90
N TYR A 145 -9.92 2.37 19.99
CA TYR A 145 -11.28 1.83 20.04
C TYR A 145 -11.31 0.31 19.97
N VAL A 146 -10.51 -0.27 19.08
CA VAL A 146 -10.42 -1.74 18.88
C VAL A 146 -9.88 -2.43 20.13
N LEU A 147 -8.88 -1.84 20.79
CA LEU A 147 -8.27 -2.39 22.00
C LEU A 147 -9.20 -2.26 23.21
N ASP A 148 -9.80 -1.10 23.41
CA ASP A 148 -10.65 -0.81 24.58
C ASP A 148 -11.95 -1.62 24.58
N ASN A 149 -12.44 -1.99 23.39
CA ASN A 149 -13.71 -2.70 23.24
C ASN A 149 -13.55 -4.17 22.82
N GLU A 150 -12.32 -4.68 22.72
CA GLU A 150 -12.02 -6.04 22.25
C GLU A 150 -12.76 -6.36 20.93
N VAL A 151 -12.79 -5.41 20.01
CA VAL A 151 -13.61 -5.44 18.81
C VAL A 151 -13.19 -6.60 17.90
N ARG A 152 -14.15 -7.42 17.49
CA ARG A 152 -13.95 -8.53 16.57
C ARG A 152 -14.49 -8.25 15.16
N GLU A 153 -15.44 -7.31 15.06
CA GLU A 153 -16.05 -6.91 13.79
C GLU A 153 -16.16 -5.38 13.77
N LEU A 154 -15.77 -4.78 12.65
CA LEU A 154 -15.86 -3.33 12.47
C LEU A 154 -16.95 -3.00 11.46
N PRO A 155 -17.78 -1.97 11.72
CA PRO A 155 -18.79 -1.53 10.79
C PRO A 155 -18.14 -0.86 9.58
N TYR A 156 -18.75 -1.02 8.43
CA TYR A 156 -18.47 -0.25 7.22
C TYR A 156 -19.77 0.37 6.70
N THR A 157 -19.64 1.39 5.86
CA THR A 157 -20.78 2.04 5.21
C THR A 157 -20.71 1.85 3.71
N GLU A 158 -21.88 1.84 3.08
CA GLU A 158 -22.04 1.78 1.62
C GLU A 158 -22.81 3.01 1.15
N LYS A 159 -22.41 3.53 -0.01
CA LYS A 159 -23.05 4.65 -0.68
C LYS A 159 -23.08 4.38 -2.18
N ASP A 160 -24.17 4.74 -2.84
CA ASP A 160 -24.27 4.62 -4.28
C ASP A 160 -23.24 5.52 -4.99
N CYS A 161 -22.63 5.00 -6.04
CA CYS A 161 -21.70 5.71 -6.90
C CYS A 161 -21.92 5.36 -8.37
N GLU A 162 -21.21 6.05 -9.26
CA GLU A 162 -21.28 5.78 -10.70
C GLU A 162 -20.60 4.44 -11.04
N LEU A 163 -21.16 3.66 -11.94
CA LEU A 163 -20.67 2.36 -12.39
C LEU A 163 -19.20 2.40 -12.89
N LYS A 164 -18.76 3.52 -13.44
CA LYS A 164 -17.39 3.70 -13.94
C LYS A 164 -16.40 4.23 -12.88
N SER A 165 -16.87 4.43 -11.66
CA SER A 165 -16.03 4.85 -10.56
C SER A 165 -15.31 3.64 -9.99
N HIS A 166 -13.98 3.57 -10.18
CA HIS A 166 -13.16 2.53 -9.57
C HIS A 166 -11.86 3.15 -9.03
N TYR A 167 -11.63 2.95 -7.74
CA TYR A 167 -10.47 3.53 -7.04
C TYR A 167 -10.33 2.96 -5.64
N THR A 168 -9.17 3.18 -5.01
CA THR A 168 -8.99 3.02 -3.58
C THR A 168 -8.29 4.26 -3.01
N GLU A 169 -8.78 4.77 -1.90
CA GLU A 169 -8.13 5.79 -1.07
C GLU A 169 -7.91 5.23 0.33
N ILE A 170 -6.67 5.29 0.80
CA ILE A 170 -6.29 4.92 2.15
C ILE A 170 -5.77 6.17 2.84
N ARG A 171 -6.33 6.48 4.00
CA ARG A 171 -5.98 7.66 4.80
C ARG A 171 -5.51 7.20 6.15
N ILE A 172 -4.31 7.59 6.55
CA ILE A 172 -3.66 7.21 7.80
C ILE A 172 -3.44 8.47 8.62
N THR A 173 -3.94 8.46 9.85
CA THR A 173 -3.86 9.57 10.82
C THR A 173 -3.40 9.07 12.19
N GLU A 174 -3.29 9.97 13.16
CA GLU A 174 -2.76 9.66 14.49
C GLU A 174 -1.39 8.95 14.39
N PRO A 175 -0.35 9.68 13.91
CA PRO A 175 0.94 9.11 13.54
C PRO A 175 1.62 8.38 14.69
N THR A 176 2.20 7.23 14.38
CA THR A 176 3.08 6.50 15.30
C THR A 176 4.49 7.13 15.36
N LYS A 177 5.36 6.57 16.20
CA LYS A 177 6.80 6.92 16.21
C LYS A 177 7.50 6.72 14.86
N ASN A 178 6.94 5.90 13.98
CA ASN A 178 7.52 5.50 12.69
C ASN A 178 7.12 6.45 11.55
N SER A 179 6.15 7.32 11.76
CA SER A 179 5.72 8.29 10.75
C SER A 179 6.87 9.20 10.33
N PRO A 180 6.96 9.55 9.03
CA PRO A 180 8.09 10.32 8.51
C PRO A 180 8.12 11.75 9.03
N GLY A 181 9.33 12.30 9.10
CA GLY A 181 9.55 13.74 9.18
C GLY A 181 9.71 14.34 7.78
N GLU A 182 9.38 15.62 7.61
CA GLU A 182 9.43 16.32 6.31
C GLU A 182 10.81 16.23 5.63
N LYS A 183 11.89 16.31 6.42
CA LYS A 183 13.28 16.17 5.94
C LYS A 183 13.56 14.82 5.25
N SER A 184 12.75 13.79 5.51
CA SER A 184 12.90 12.48 4.88
C SER A 184 12.21 12.37 3.51
N LEU A 185 11.42 13.36 3.09
CA LEU A 185 10.61 13.30 1.87
C LEU A 185 11.44 12.99 0.62
N LYS A 186 12.60 13.64 0.45
CA LYS A 186 13.49 13.38 -0.69
C LYS A 186 13.98 11.94 -0.71
N LYS A 187 14.32 11.38 0.47
CA LYS A 187 14.75 9.99 0.58
C LYS A 187 13.60 9.04 0.21
N ILE A 188 12.39 9.29 0.71
CA ILE A 188 11.19 8.50 0.39
C ILE A 188 10.94 8.48 -1.11
N LYS A 189 10.96 9.64 -1.78
CA LYS A 189 10.80 9.74 -3.24
C LYS A 189 11.82 8.91 -4.00
N ASN A 190 13.11 9.02 -3.64
CA ASN A 190 14.18 8.28 -4.30
C ASN A 190 14.05 6.77 -4.09
N GLU A 191 13.70 6.33 -2.89
CA GLU A 191 13.51 4.91 -2.58
C GLU A 191 12.31 4.34 -3.34
N LEU A 192 11.16 5.03 -3.37
CA LEU A 192 9.99 4.62 -4.13
C LEU A 192 10.27 4.58 -5.65
N ALA A 193 10.96 5.60 -6.20
CA ALA A 193 11.36 5.59 -7.60
C ALA A 193 12.26 4.38 -7.92
N SER A 194 13.15 4.01 -7.00
CA SER A 194 14.02 2.83 -7.15
C SER A 194 13.26 1.51 -7.06
N ILE A 195 12.34 1.38 -6.11
CA ILE A 195 11.48 0.19 -5.96
C ILE A 195 10.69 -0.04 -7.24
N TYR A 196 10.04 1.00 -7.75
CA TYR A 196 9.15 0.92 -8.92
C TYR A 196 9.82 1.24 -10.26
N ARG A 197 11.16 1.24 -10.33
CA ARG A 197 11.91 1.61 -11.54
C ARG A 197 11.46 0.88 -12.82
N GLN A 198 11.07 -0.38 -12.73
CA GLN A 198 10.63 -1.16 -13.89
C GLN A 198 9.27 -0.67 -14.40
N SER A 199 8.29 -0.51 -13.52
CA SER A 199 6.94 -0.04 -13.88
C SER A 199 6.95 1.41 -14.36
N LEU A 200 7.82 2.26 -13.78
CA LEU A 200 8.00 3.65 -14.23
C LEU A 200 8.64 3.73 -15.63
N ARG A 201 9.70 2.95 -15.90
CA ARG A 201 10.33 2.87 -17.23
C ARG A 201 9.38 2.34 -18.29
N ALA A 202 8.63 1.30 -17.95
CA ALA A 202 7.63 0.70 -18.84
C ALA A 202 6.40 1.60 -19.05
N LYS A 203 6.31 2.74 -18.34
CA LYS A 203 5.13 3.62 -18.32
C LYS A 203 3.83 2.86 -17.98
N GLU A 204 3.97 1.78 -17.20
CA GLU A 204 2.86 0.99 -16.70
C GLU A 204 2.08 1.75 -15.62
N MET A 205 2.78 2.58 -14.84
CA MET A 205 2.26 3.34 -13.73
C MET A 205 2.79 4.78 -13.74
N GLU A 206 1.94 5.73 -13.41
CA GLU A 206 2.36 7.07 -12.99
C GLU A 206 2.29 7.14 -11.46
N LEU A 207 3.41 7.38 -10.81
CA LEU A 207 3.52 7.51 -9.36
C LEU A 207 3.82 8.96 -8.99
N TYR A 208 2.97 9.52 -8.14
CA TYR A 208 3.12 10.88 -7.62
C TYR A 208 3.35 10.84 -6.11
N VAL A 209 4.25 11.67 -5.61
CA VAL A 209 4.48 11.87 -4.17
C VAL A 209 4.50 13.36 -3.86
N CYS A 210 3.54 13.84 -3.08
CA CYS A 210 3.35 15.26 -2.75
C CYS A 210 3.39 16.13 -4.02
N ASN A 211 2.48 15.87 -4.97
CA ASN A 211 2.33 16.54 -6.25
C ASN A 211 3.52 16.43 -7.24
N GLU A 212 4.58 15.70 -6.91
CA GLU A 212 5.71 15.47 -7.80
C GLU A 212 5.61 14.10 -8.45
N LYS A 213 5.63 14.06 -9.80
CA LYS A 213 5.69 12.80 -10.55
C LYS A 213 7.07 12.20 -10.38
N LEU A 214 7.12 10.94 -9.95
CA LEU A 214 8.38 10.24 -9.81
C LEU A 214 8.83 9.68 -11.16
N GLU A 215 10.11 9.85 -11.43
CA GLU A 215 10.82 9.25 -12.54
C GLU A 215 12.06 8.54 -12.01
N PHE A 216 12.45 7.44 -12.64
CA PHE A 216 13.70 6.79 -12.31
C PHE A 216 14.80 7.27 -13.25
N GLU A 217 15.73 8.02 -12.72
CA GLU A 217 16.92 8.45 -13.46
C GLU A 217 17.90 7.27 -13.60
N GLU A 218 18.29 6.98 -14.82
CA GLU A 218 19.35 6.01 -15.08
C GLU A 218 20.70 6.66 -14.86
N TYR A 219 21.46 6.08 -13.93
CA TYR A 219 22.84 6.49 -13.79
C TYR A 219 23.62 6.07 -15.07
N PRO A 220 24.49 6.95 -15.60
CA PRO A 220 25.30 6.58 -16.75
C PRO A 220 26.18 5.37 -16.39
N ILE A 221 26.14 4.34 -17.26
CA ILE A 221 27.00 3.20 -17.10
C ILE A 221 28.44 3.68 -17.33
N LEU A 222 29.32 3.43 -16.37
CA LEU A 222 30.75 3.64 -16.54
C LEU A 222 31.24 2.68 -17.63
N VAL A 223 31.48 3.20 -18.80
CA VAL A 223 32.08 2.47 -19.93
C VAL A 223 33.58 2.62 -19.81
N ALA A 224 34.26 1.56 -19.40
CA ALA A 224 35.72 1.53 -19.32
C ALA A 224 36.29 0.59 -20.40
N PRO A 225 37.48 0.92 -20.97
CA PRO A 225 38.17 0.01 -21.87
C PRO A 225 38.46 -1.32 -21.14
N PHE A 226 38.49 -2.40 -21.91
CA PHE A 226 38.88 -3.70 -21.36
C PHE A 226 40.31 -3.62 -20.79
N VAL A 227 40.55 -4.16 -19.61
CA VAL A 227 41.82 -4.00 -18.90
C VAL A 227 43.03 -4.49 -19.63
N LYS A 228 42.87 -5.46 -20.54
CA LYS A 228 43.96 -5.99 -21.39
C LYS A 228 44.24 -5.16 -22.64
N THR A 229 43.30 -4.29 -23.03
CA THR A 229 43.40 -3.39 -24.19
C THR A 229 42.93 -1.97 -23.81
N PRO A 230 43.67 -1.29 -22.92
CA PRO A 230 43.23 -0.03 -22.34
C PRO A 230 43.14 1.15 -23.32
N ASN A 231 43.70 0.99 -24.53
CA ASN A 231 43.70 2.00 -25.59
C ASN A 231 42.64 1.73 -26.66
N GLU A 232 41.86 0.68 -26.54
CA GLU A 232 40.77 0.38 -27.47
C GLU A 232 39.45 0.94 -27.01
N ALA A 233 38.49 1.10 -27.95
CA ALA A 233 37.17 1.51 -27.63
C ALA A 233 36.50 0.56 -26.61
N PRO A 234 35.68 1.06 -25.67
CA PRO A 234 34.93 0.22 -24.75
C PRO A 234 34.01 -0.75 -25.51
N ILE A 235 33.90 -1.96 -25.00
CA ILE A 235 33.01 -3.00 -25.51
C ILE A 235 31.60 -2.80 -25.03
#